data_afeb4b4e22ebf1ae2638512ab7c94c41
#
_entry.id   afeb4b4e22ebf1ae2638512ab7c94c41
#
_cell.length_a   1.000
_cell.length_b   1.000
_cell.length_c   1.000
_cell.angle_alpha   90.00
_cell.angle_beta   90.00
_cell.angle_gamma   90.00
#
_symmetry.space_group_name_H-M   'P 1'
#
loop_
_entity.id
_entity.type
_entity.pdbx_description
1 polymer ?
#
loop_
_entity_poly.entity_id
_entity_poly.type
_entity_poly.pdbx_seq_one_letter_code
_entity_poly.pdbx_strand_id
1 'polypeptide(L)'
;MQIAVIVMGAVAEFAGWWRVSSGRAGVWKLMPVVLGSMGIAAVVARPPAAAAETGAATAVVVGLASGLALYVGTRMFVWLAARWSRFRADVVEQYEQAGDVTLATSLVLSLVVMVPAEELFWRGLTQARLADAIDPWAGAVVAWIGYIVANAASRSLPIVAGAIVGGALWAGLAWWSGGVLAGLASHILWTGLMLALPPGSGRGAIEEGAAR
;
A
#
# COMPACT_ATOMS: atom_id res chain seq x y z
N MET A 1 3.32 -12.15 -21.83
CA MET A 1 4.00 -11.00 -21.23
C MET A 1 3.37 -10.61 -19.88
N GLN A 2 2.09 -10.27 -19.78
CA GLN A 2 1.44 -9.82 -18.54
C GLN A 2 1.61 -10.79 -17.35
N ILE A 3 1.38 -12.08 -17.54
CA ILE A 3 1.53 -13.09 -16.46
C ILE A 3 2.97 -13.12 -15.93
N ALA A 4 3.98 -13.03 -16.81
CA ALA A 4 5.36 -12.99 -16.37
C ALA A 4 5.65 -11.73 -15.53
N VAL A 5 5.13 -10.55 -15.93
CA VAL A 5 5.26 -9.31 -15.15
C VAL A 5 4.57 -9.44 -13.79
N ILE A 6 3.38 -10.04 -13.72
CA ILE A 6 2.65 -10.26 -12.46
C ILE A 6 3.46 -11.15 -11.51
N VAL A 7 3.94 -12.30 -12.00
CA VAL A 7 4.70 -13.24 -11.17
C VAL A 7 6.01 -12.60 -10.69
N MET A 8 6.76 -12.01 -11.63
CA MET A 8 8.05 -11.38 -11.30
C MET A 8 7.89 -10.20 -10.34
N GLY A 9 6.87 -9.36 -10.53
CA GLY A 9 6.58 -8.23 -9.65
C GLY A 9 6.20 -8.68 -8.23
N ALA A 10 5.27 -9.64 -8.11
CA ALA A 10 4.88 -10.19 -6.82
C ALA A 10 6.06 -10.83 -6.07
N VAL A 11 6.91 -11.58 -6.78
CA VAL A 11 8.13 -12.17 -6.21
C VAL A 11 9.13 -11.08 -5.80
N ALA A 12 9.30 -10.03 -6.62
CA ALA A 12 10.20 -8.93 -6.32
C ALA A 12 9.76 -8.15 -5.07
N GLU A 13 8.47 -7.86 -4.93
CA GLU A 13 7.91 -7.20 -3.74
C GLU A 13 8.09 -8.07 -2.49
N PHE A 14 7.73 -9.35 -2.56
CA PHE A 14 7.95 -10.31 -1.47
C PHE A 14 9.44 -10.36 -1.07
N ALA A 15 10.34 -10.51 -2.03
CA ALA A 15 11.77 -10.55 -1.77
C ALA A 15 12.30 -9.22 -1.22
N GLY A 16 11.77 -8.09 -1.69
CA GLY A 16 12.08 -6.75 -1.17
C GLY A 16 11.73 -6.63 0.32
N TRP A 17 10.50 -6.94 0.68
CA TRP A 17 10.06 -6.94 2.07
C TRP A 17 10.83 -7.92 2.95
N TRP A 18 11.13 -9.13 2.42
CA TRP A 18 11.94 -10.09 3.16
C TRP A 18 13.37 -9.57 3.42
N ARG A 19 13.99 -8.86 2.47
CA ARG A 19 15.32 -8.25 2.66
C ARG A 19 15.28 -7.12 3.69
N VAL A 20 14.22 -6.29 3.67
CA VAL A 20 14.01 -5.23 4.67
C VAL A 20 13.82 -5.84 6.04
N SER A 21 12.89 -6.79 6.21
CA SER A 21 12.59 -7.42 7.50
C SER A 21 13.75 -8.26 8.08
N SER A 22 14.70 -8.67 7.24
CA SER A 22 15.92 -9.37 7.68
C SER A 22 17.11 -8.44 7.94
N GLY A 23 16.89 -7.11 7.92
CA GLY A 23 17.94 -6.11 8.16
C GLY A 23 19.00 -5.99 7.06
N ARG A 24 18.75 -6.60 5.88
CA ARG A 24 19.72 -6.61 4.76
C ARG A 24 19.60 -5.39 3.85
N ALA A 25 18.54 -4.59 4.00
CA ALA A 25 18.33 -3.36 3.24
C ALA A 25 17.45 -2.39 4.00
N GLY A 26 17.69 -1.09 3.84
CA GLY A 26 16.79 -0.06 4.34
C GLY A 26 15.56 0.08 3.44
N VAL A 27 14.39 0.26 4.06
CA VAL A 27 13.10 0.38 3.36
C VAL A 27 13.11 1.49 2.32
N TRP A 28 13.61 2.67 2.67
CA TRP A 28 13.63 3.85 1.79
C TRP A 28 14.62 3.76 0.62
N LYS A 29 15.58 2.84 0.68
CA LYS A 29 16.53 2.60 -0.43
C LYS A 29 16.03 1.51 -1.38
N LEU A 30 15.43 0.46 -0.84
CA LEU A 30 15.07 -0.71 -1.64
C LEU A 30 13.65 -0.62 -2.19
N MET A 31 12.65 -0.32 -1.34
CA MET A 31 11.25 -0.45 -1.75
C MET A 31 10.81 0.56 -2.83
N PRO A 32 11.28 1.84 -2.84
CA PRO A 32 10.95 2.73 -3.96
C PRO A 32 11.46 2.22 -5.31
N VAL A 33 12.62 1.56 -5.34
CA VAL A 33 13.17 0.99 -6.57
C VAL A 33 12.38 -0.25 -6.99
N VAL A 34 12.10 -1.17 -6.07
CA VAL A 34 11.35 -2.39 -6.34
C VAL A 34 9.95 -2.04 -6.82
N LEU A 35 9.20 -1.26 -6.03
CA LEU A 35 7.82 -0.90 -6.36
C LEU A 35 7.76 -0.01 -7.60
N GLY A 36 8.63 0.99 -7.71
CA GLY A 36 8.67 1.88 -8.88
C GLY A 36 8.92 1.12 -10.18
N SER A 37 9.88 0.19 -10.20
CA SER A 37 10.13 -0.66 -11.37
C SER A 37 8.94 -1.57 -11.69
N MET A 38 8.28 -2.09 -10.66
CA MET A 38 7.08 -2.92 -10.77
C MET A 38 5.91 -2.14 -11.37
N GLY A 39 5.68 -0.90 -10.91
CA GLY A 39 4.65 -0.01 -11.46
C GLY A 39 4.90 0.38 -12.92
N ILE A 40 6.15 0.69 -13.28
CA ILE A 40 6.53 0.95 -14.67
C ILE A 40 6.27 -0.27 -15.54
N ALA A 41 6.72 -1.45 -15.11
CA ALA A 41 6.49 -2.69 -15.84
C ALA A 41 4.99 -3.00 -16.01
N ALA A 42 4.17 -2.68 -15.00
CA ALA A 42 2.73 -2.84 -15.06
C ALA A 42 2.09 -1.96 -16.13
N VAL A 43 2.43 -0.66 -16.17
CA VAL A 43 1.89 0.27 -17.18
C VAL A 43 2.30 -0.12 -18.60
N VAL A 44 3.56 -0.55 -18.78
CA VAL A 44 4.05 -1.03 -20.07
C VAL A 44 3.34 -2.31 -20.52
N ALA A 45 3.06 -3.23 -19.58
CA ALA A 45 2.38 -4.47 -19.88
C ALA A 45 0.88 -4.28 -20.15
N ARG A 46 0.25 -3.34 -19.45
CA ARG A 46 -1.17 -2.99 -19.56
C ARG A 46 -1.39 -1.54 -19.08
N PRO A 47 -1.72 -0.60 -19.96
CA PRO A 47 -2.16 0.73 -19.56
C PRO A 47 -3.40 0.61 -18.66
N PRO A 48 -3.41 1.22 -17.45
CA PRO A 48 -4.52 1.08 -16.51
C PRO A 48 -5.74 1.90 -16.96
N ALA A 49 -6.94 1.36 -16.74
CA ALA A 49 -8.15 2.16 -16.76
C ALA A 49 -8.18 3.09 -15.54
N ALA A 50 -8.65 4.31 -15.69
CA ALA A 50 -8.75 5.27 -14.59
C ALA A 50 -9.99 4.99 -13.72
N ALA A 51 -11.20 5.10 -14.30
CA ALA A 51 -12.49 4.90 -13.66
C ALA A 51 -13.57 4.72 -14.74
N ALA A 52 -13.57 3.56 -15.41
CA ALA A 52 -14.39 3.32 -16.59
C ALA A 52 -15.90 3.31 -16.28
N GLU A 53 -16.29 2.86 -15.07
CA GLU A 53 -17.69 2.67 -14.68
C GLU A 53 -18.30 3.90 -14.00
N THR A 54 -17.50 4.70 -13.28
CA THR A 54 -18.03 5.78 -12.41
C THR A 54 -17.65 7.19 -12.86
N GLY A 55 -16.67 7.31 -13.74
CA GLY A 55 -16.04 8.58 -14.09
C GLY A 55 -15.04 9.09 -13.04
N ALA A 56 -14.09 9.89 -13.49
CA ALA A 56 -12.92 10.29 -12.69
C ALA A 56 -13.29 11.10 -11.43
N ALA A 57 -14.20 12.06 -11.54
CA ALA A 57 -14.58 12.91 -10.41
C ALA A 57 -15.20 12.11 -9.27
N THR A 58 -16.15 11.22 -9.58
CA THR A 58 -16.80 10.35 -8.60
C THR A 58 -15.79 9.40 -7.96
N ALA A 59 -14.92 8.79 -8.76
CA ALA A 59 -13.87 7.90 -8.27
C ALA A 59 -12.93 8.60 -7.27
N VAL A 60 -12.50 9.84 -7.57
CA VAL A 60 -11.63 10.63 -6.67
C VAL A 60 -12.38 10.98 -5.39
N VAL A 61 -13.60 11.49 -5.45
CA VAL A 61 -14.36 11.89 -4.25
C VAL A 61 -14.61 10.70 -3.33
N VAL A 62 -15.09 9.57 -3.88
CA VAL A 62 -15.35 8.35 -3.10
C VAL A 62 -14.02 7.78 -2.57
N GLY A 63 -12.95 7.80 -3.37
CA GLY A 63 -11.63 7.40 -2.95
C GLY A 63 -11.12 8.20 -1.75
N LEU A 64 -11.18 9.53 -1.83
CA LEU A 64 -10.76 10.41 -0.71
C LEU A 64 -11.62 10.19 0.54
N ALA A 65 -12.93 10.10 0.41
CA ALA A 65 -13.83 9.81 1.54
C ALA A 65 -13.50 8.46 2.19
N SER A 66 -13.26 7.42 1.38
CA SER A 66 -12.88 6.10 1.85
C SER A 66 -11.51 6.09 2.52
N GLY A 67 -10.53 6.82 1.97
CA GLY A 67 -9.19 6.98 2.55
C GLY A 67 -9.23 7.66 3.92
N LEU A 68 -10.06 8.71 4.07
CA LEU A 68 -10.27 9.36 5.34
C LEU A 68 -10.94 8.43 6.36
N ALA A 69 -11.98 7.69 5.94
CA ALA A 69 -12.65 6.72 6.79
C ALA A 69 -11.68 5.60 7.23
N LEU A 70 -10.86 5.09 6.32
CA LEU A 70 -9.81 4.11 6.62
C LEU A 70 -8.80 4.66 7.62
N TYR A 71 -8.36 5.91 7.48
CA TYR A 71 -7.45 6.56 8.42
C TYR A 71 -8.04 6.64 9.83
N VAL A 72 -9.29 7.11 9.96
CA VAL A 72 -9.99 7.16 11.25
C VAL A 72 -10.12 5.77 11.86
N GLY A 73 -10.55 4.78 11.07
CA GLY A 73 -10.65 3.38 11.50
C GLY A 73 -9.29 2.80 11.93
N THR A 74 -8.21 3.10 11.20
CA THR A 74 -6.85 2.68 11.56
C THR A 74 -6.42 3.28 12.89
N ARG A 75 -6.68 4.55 13.15
CA ARG A 75 -6.36 5.18 14.44
C ARG A 75 -7.11 4.52 15.60
N MET A 76 -8.40 4.21 15.42
CA MET A 76 -9.20 3.50 16.42
C MET A 76 -8.65 2.08 16.66
N PHE A 77 -8.30 1.38 15.57
CA PHE A 77 -7.71 0.03 15.65
C PHE A 77 -6.37 0.07 16.39
N VAL A 78 -5.46 0.98 16.03
CA VAL A 78 -4.16 1.12 16.69
C VAL A 78 -4.34 1.45 18.18
N TRP A 79 -5.27 2.32 18.55
CA TRP A 79 -5.58 2.63 19.93
C TRP A 79 -6.06 1.39 20.72
N LEU A 80 -6.91 0.56 20.14
CA LEU A 80 -7.36 -0.69 20.73
C LEU A 80 -6.24 -1.74 20.80
N ALA A 81 -5.51 -1.93 19.71
CA ALA A 81 -4.46 -2.93 19.54
C ALA A 81 -3.16 -2.56 20.29
N ALA A 82 -2.99 -1.29 20.72
CA ALA A 82 -1.85 -0.86 21.55
C ALA A 82 -1.73 -1.59 22.89
N ARG A 83 -2.80 -2.26 23.34
CA ARG A 83 -2.78 -3.16 24.51
C ARG A 83 -1.97 -4.44 24.26
N TRP A 84 -1.81 -4.84 22.99
CA TRP A 84 -1.00 -5.98 22.58
C TRP A 84 0.44 -5.54 22.37
N SER A 85 1.35 -5.99 23.24
CA SER A 85 2.74 -5.52 23.31
C SER A 85 3.51 -5.69 21.99
N ARG A 86 3.32 -6.84 21.32
CA ARG A 86 3.97 -7.10 20.02
C ARG A 86 3.51 -6.13 18.95
N PHE A 87 2.19 -5.88 18.83
CA PHE A 87 1.67 -4.92 17.85
C PHE A 87 2.20 -3.51 18.09
N ARG A 88 2.26 -3.10 19.37
CA ARG A 88 2.82 -1.79 19.75
C ARG A 88 4.30 -1.67 19.38
N ALA A 89 5.10 -2.74 19.62
CA ALA A 89 6.52 -2.76 19.24
C ALA A 89 6.70 -2.64 17.74
N ASP A 90 5.93 -3.39 16.94
CA ASP A 90 5.97 -3.33 15.48
C ASP A 90 5.55 -1.92 14.94
N VAL A 91 4.59 -1.24 15.60
CA VAL A 91 4.21 0.14 15.25
C VAL A 91 5.37 1.11 15.52
N VAL A 92 6.01 1.01 16.68
CA VAL A 92 7.16 1.85 17.04
C VAL A 92 8.29 1.64 16.04
N GLU A 93 8.69 0.40 15.78
CA GLU A 93 9.74 0.07 14.81
C GLU A 93 9.45 0.62 13.41
N GLN A 94 8.18 0.53 12.95
CA GLN A 94 7.79 1.06 11.65
C GLN A 94 7.97 2.59 11.56
N TYR A 95 7.64 3.32 12.64
CA TYR A 95 7.81 4.77 12.66
C TYR A 95 9.25 5.21 12.94
N GLU A 96 10.06 4.42 13.64
CA GLU A 96 11.52 4.62 13.72
C GLU A 96 12.16 4.51 12.33
N GLN A 97 11.82 3.48 11.56
CA GLN A 97 12.27 3.36 10.17
C GLN A 97 11.77 4.51 9.28
N ALA A 98 10.57 5.06 9.55
CA ALA A 98 10.10 6.26 8.86
C ALA A 98 10.95 7.48 9.17
N GLY A 99 11.56 7.55 10.35
CA GLY A 99 12.49 8.59 10.79
C GLY A 99 13.89 8.55 10.16
N ASP A 100 14.25 7.46 9.46
CA ASP A 100 15.55 7.35 8.76
C ASP A 100 15.73 8.39 7.63
N VAL A 101 14.65 9.02 7.21
CA VAL A 101 14.62 10.10 6.21
C VAL A 101 13.72 11.22 6.68
N THR A 102 13.85 12.41 6.08
CA THR A 102 12.95 13.52 6.41
C THR A 102 11.50 13.20 6.07
N LEU A 103 10.55 13.78 6.79
CA LEU A 103 9.11 13.64 6.50
C LEU A 103 8.79 14.00 5.04
N ALA A 104 9.40 15.05 4.50
CA ALA A 104 9.22 15.43 3.09
C ALA A 104 9.68 14.31 2.15
N THR A 105 10.83 13.69 2.42
CA THR A 105 11.36 12.56 1.63
C THR A 105 10.44 11.35 1.73
N SER A 106 9.99 10.97 2.94
CA SER A 106 9.09 9.84 3.11
C SER A 106 7.74 10.06 2.41
N LEU A 107 7.17 11.27 2.48
CA LEU A 107 5.96 11.63 1.75
C LEU A 107 6.16 11.55 0.23
N VAL A 108 7.23 12.14 -0.31
CA VAL A 108 7.49 12.10 -1.76
C VAL A 108 7.68 10.65 -2.24
N LEU A 109 8.54 9.87 -1.58
CA LEU A 109 8.77 8.47 -1.97
C LEU A 109 7.50 7.63 -1.87
N SER A 110 6.71 7.80 -0.80
CA SER A 110 5.47 7.04 -0.64
C SER A 110 4.39 7.46 -1.61
N LEU A 111 4.07 8.77 -1.69
CA LEU A 111 2.87 9.24 -2.39
C LEU A 111 3.08 9.40 -3.90
N VAL A 112 4.33 9.60 -4.34
CA VAL A 112 4.64 9.78 -5.77
C VAL A 112 5.19 8.52 -6.42
N VAL A 113 5.84 7.64 -5.65
CA VAL A 113 6.48 6.43 -6.20
C VAL A 113 5.79 5.17 -5.70
N MET A 114 5.85 4.88 -4.40
CA MET A 114 5.47 3.56 -3.88
C MET A 114 3.98 3.28 -4.02
N VAL A 115 3.14 4.15 -3.50
CA VAL A 115 1.67 3.97 -3.55
C VAL A 115 1.14 3.93 -4.98
N PRO A 116 1.49 4.87 -5.89
CA PRO A 116 1.06 4.77 -7.28
C PRO A 116 1.54 3.48 -7.96
N ALA A 117 2.77 3.06 -7.70
CA ALA A 117 3.32 1.85 -8.29
C ALA A 117 2.58 0.58 -7.82
N GLU A 118 2.24 0.48 -6.54
CA GLU A 118 1.42 -0.61 -6.01
C GLU A 118 0.02 -0.64 -6.63
N GLU A 119 -0.66 0.50 -6.72
CA GLU A 119 -2.00 0.56 -7.33
C GLU A 119 -1.97 0.21 -8.83
N LEU A 120 -0.97 0.70 -9.55
CA LEU A 120 -0.78 0.37 -10.96
C LEU A 120 -0.50 -1.13 -11.18
N PHE A 121 0.28 -1.74 -10.30
CA PHE A 121 0.60 -3.16 -10.40
C PHE A 121 -0.55 -4.05 -9.91
N TRP A 122 -1.04 -3.84 -8.69
CA TRP A 122 -2.02 -4.73 -8.09
C TRP A 122 -3.43 -4.54 -8.66
N ARG A 123 -3.87 -3.29 -8.87
CA ARG A 123 -5.22 -2.99 -9.36
C ARG A 123 -5.23 -2.80 -10.87
N GLY A 124 -4.26 -2.05 -11.40
CA GLY A 124 -4.18 -1.76 -12.83
C GLY A 124 -3.82 -2.96 -13.70
N LEU A 125 -2.86 -3.78 -13.27
CA LEU A 125 -2.42 -4.94 -14.05
C LEU A 125 -3.01 -6.24 -13.49
N THR A 126 -2.70 -6.59 -12.23
CA THR A 126 -2.96 -7.92 -11.67
C THR A 126 -4.45 -8.19 -11.56
N GLN A 127 -5.19 -7.33 -10.86
CA GLN A 127 -6.64 -7.46 -10.69
C GLN A 127 -7.36 -7.41 -12.04
N ALA A 128 -7.02 -6.43 -12.89
CA ALA A 128 -7.64 -6.29 -14.19
C ALA A 128 -7.38 -7.49 -15.11
N ARG A 129 -6.17 -8.06 -15.09
CA ARG A 129 -5.86 -9.26 -15.86
C ARG A 129 -6.58 -10.51 -15.34
N LEU A 130 -6.72 -10.65 -14.03
CA LEU A 130 -7.48 -11.73 -13.43
C LEU A 130 -8.98 -11.58 -13.71
N ALA A 131 -9.52 -10.35 -13.66
CA ALA A 131 -10.90 -10.07 -14.03
C ALA A 131 -11.22 -10.54 -15.46
N ASP A 132 -10.31 -10.27 -16.40
CA ASP A 132 -10.47 -10.76 -17.79
C ASP A 132 -10.41 -12.29 -17.91
N ALA A 133 -9.70 -12.96 -17.00
CA ALA A 133 -9.42 -14.39 -17.12
C ALA A 133 -10.46 -15.27 -16.43
N ILE A 134 -11.05 -14.81 -15.35
CA ILE A 134 -11.98 -15.59 -14.52
C ILE A 134 -13.31 -14.85 -14.32
N ASP A 135 -13.30 -13.75 -13.54
CA ASP A 135 -14.48 -12.94 -13.19
C ASP A 135 -14.00 -11.67 -12.48
N PRO A 136 -14.65 -10.50 -12.63
CA PRO A 136 -14.23 -9.25 -12.02
C PRO A 136 -14.12 -9.30 -10.49
N TRP A 137 -15.06 -9.94 -9.82
CA TRP A 137 -15.05 -10.10 -8.36
C TRP A 137 -13.97 -11.09 -7.91
N ALA A 138 -13.93 -12.27 -8.54
CA ALA A 138 -12.91 -13.28 -8.24
C ALA A 138 -11.50 -12.75 -8.50
N GLY A 139 -11.31 -12.00 -9.58
CA GLY A 139 -10.05 -11.32 -9.90
C GLY A 139 -9.62 -10.33 -8.82
N ALA A 140 -10.56 -9.54 -8.27
CA ALA A 140 -10.29 -8.62 -7.17
C ALA A 140 -9.85 -9.37 -5.90
N VAL A 141 -10.54 -10.44 -5.54
CA VAL A 141 -10.22 -11.25 -4.35
C VAL A 141 -8.85 -11.93 -4.50
N VAL A 142 -8.56 -12.54 -5.65
CA VAL A 142 -7.28 -13.23 -5.89
C VAL A 142 -6.11 -12.23 -5.89
N ALA A 143 -6.26 -11.06 -6.52
CA ALA A 143 -5.25 -10.02 -6.50
C ALA A 143 -5.01 -9.49 -5.08
N TRP A 144 -6.07 -9.29 -4.29
CA TRP A 144 -5.98 -8.89 -2.89
C TRP A 144 -5.23 -9.92 -2.04
N ILE A 145 -5.52 -11.22 -2.20
CA ILE A 145 -4.79 -12.30 -1.50
C ILE A 145 -3.30 -12.26 -1.89
N GLY A 146 -2.99 -12.09 -3.18
CA GLY A 146 -1.62 -11.94 -3.65
C GLY A 146 -0.89 -10.76 -2.99
N TYR A 147 -1.57 -9.62 -2.87
CA TYR A 147 -1.08 -8.43 -2.18
C TYR A 147 -0.77 -8.69 -0.70
N ILE A 148 -1.67 -9.39 0.01
CA ILE A 148 -1.42 -9.79 1.40
C ILE A 148 -0.17 -10.68 1.50
N VAL A 149 -0.05 -11.69 0.63
CA VAL A 149 1.09 -12.61 0.64
C VAL A 149 2.41 -11.87 0.40
N ALA A 150 2.45 -10.95 -0.57
CA ALA A 150 3.65 -10.15 -0.84
C ALA A 150 4.05 -9.30 0.39
N ASN A 151 3.09 -8.64 1.03
CA ASN A 151 3.33 -7.80 2.21
C ASN A 151 3.60 -8.60 3.50
N ALA A 152 3.17 -9.86 3.59
CA ALA A 152 3.45 -10.72 4.75
C ALA A 152 4.96 -10.97 4.97
N ALA A 153 5.78 -10.85 3.91
CA ALA A 153 7.24 -10.93 4.00
C ALA A 153 7.87 -9.79 4.82
N SER A 154 7.16 -8.69 5.04
CA SER A 154 7.57 -7.60 5.94
C SER A 154 7.67 -8.05 7.40
N ARG A 155 6.93 -9.08 7.80
CA ARG A 155 6.81 -9.57 9.19
C ARG A 155 6.28 -8.52 10.17
N SER A 156 5.85 -7.37 9.70
CA SER A 156 5.26 -6.28 10.47
C SER A 156 3.75 -6.44 10.54
N LEU A 157 3.21 -6.57 11.76
CA LEU A 157 1.76 -6.70 11.96
C LEU A 157 0.97 -5.48 11.42
N PRO A 158 1.43 -4.23 11.58
CA PRO A 158 0.77 -3.07 11.00
C PRO A 158 0.72 -3.11 9.47
N ILE A 159 1.83 -3.50 8.80
CA ILE A 159 1.88 -3.61 7.34
C ILE A 159 0.91 -4.69 6.85
N VAL A 160 0.92 -5.86 7.48
CA VAL A 160 0.02 -6.97 7.12
C VAL A 160 -1.45 -6.60 7.38
N ALA A 161 -1.75 -5.95 8.51
CA ALA A 161 -3.10 -5.46 8.80
C ALA A 161 -3.56 -4.42 7.77
N GLY A 162 -2.66 -3.51 7.36
CA GLY A 162 -2.90 -2.56 6.28
C GLY A 162 -3.17 -3.25 4.94
N ALA A 163 -2.39 -4.29 4.60
CA ALA A 163 -2.60 -5.08 3.38
C ALA A 163 -3.94 -5.86 3.41
N ILE A 164 -4.37 -6.35 4.57
CA ILE A 164 -5.66 -7.02 4.72
C ILE A 164 -6.81 -6.02 4.56
N VAL A 165 -6.86 -4.98 5.38
CA VAL A 165 -8.03 -4.07 5.45
C VAL A 165 -7.98 -3.03 4.35
N GLY A 166 -6.86 -2.31 4.20
CA GLY A 166 -6.67 -1.33 3.14
C GLY A 166 -6.68 -1.99 1.76
N GLY A 167 -5.97 -3.11 1.62
CA GLY A 167 -5.93 -3.89 0.39
C GLY A 167 -7.31 -4.35 -0.09
N ALA A 168 -8.19 -4.82 0.83
CA ALA A 168 -9.57 -5.17 0.51
C ALA A 168 -10.37 -3.95 0.02
N LEU A 169 -10.25 -2.82 0.72
CA LEU A 169 -10.92 -1.57 0.34
C LEU A 169 -10.48 -1.12 -1.06
N TRP A 170 -9.18 -1.07 -1.34
CA TRP A 170 -8.65 -0.60 -2.62
C TRP A 170 -8.99 -1.55 -3.76
N ALA A 171 -8.98 -2.88 -3.52
CA ALA A 171 -9.44 -3.86 -4.51
C ALA A 171 -10.95 -3.71 -4.80
N GLY A 172 -11.76 -3.47 -3.77
CA GLY A 172 -13.18 -3.19 -3.91
C GLY A 172 -13.46 -1.88 -4.64
N LEU A 173 -12.69 -0.81 -4.35
CA LEU A 173 -12.80 0.47 -5.05
C LEU A 173 -12.42 0.35 -6.53
N ALA A 174 -11.38 -0.40 -6.86
CA ALA A 174 -10.98 -0.65 -8.23
C ALA A 174 -12.02 -1.48 -8.99
N TRP A 175 -12.58 -2.51 -8.35
CA TRP A 175 -13.70 -3.29 -8.90
C TRP A 175 -14.93 -2.43 -9.16
N TRP A 176 -15.35 -1.63 -8.17
CA TRP A 176 -16.52 -0.77 -8.26
C TRP A 176 -16.38 0.34 -9.32
N SER A 177 -15.21 0.98 -9.39
CA SER A 177 -15.00 2.11 -10.32
C SER A 177 -14.56 1.69 -11.72
N GLY A 178 -14.23 0.43 -11.93
CA GLY A 178 -13.68 -0.06 -13.18
C GLY A 178 -12.26 0.48 -13.45
N GLY A 179 -11.47 0.79 -12.42
CA GLY A 179 -10.12 1.32 -12.62
C GLY A 179 -9.38 1.69 -11.34
N VAL A 180 -8.17 2.24 -11.49
CA VAL A 180 -7.24 2.45 -10.36
C VAL A 180 -7.51 3.73 -9.56
N LEU A 181 -8.25 4.70 -10.10
CA LEU A 181 -8.26 6.07 -9.57
C LEU A 181 -8.86 6.19 -8.18
N ALA A 182 -9.94 5.45 -7.89
CA ALA A 182 -10.58 5.46 -6.57
C ALA A 182 -9.67 4.84 -5.50
N GLY A 183 -9.06 3.68 -5.80
CA GLY A 183 -8.08 3.03 -4.93
C GLY A 183 -6.87 3.92 -4.70
N LEU A 184 -6.32 4.50 -5.75
CA LEU A 184 -5.17 5.40 -5.70
C LEU A 184 -5.44 6.63 -4.82
N ALA A 185 -6.56 7.32 -5.01
CA ALA A 185 -6.94 8.48 -4.20
C ALA A 185 -7.09 8.13 -2.71
N SER A 186 -7.71 6.97 -2.43
CA SER A 186 -7.86 6.44 -1.07
C SER A 186 -6.51 6.12 -0.43
N HIS A 187 -5.66 5.41 -1.14
CA HIS A 187 -4.36 4.94 -0.65
C HIS A 187 -3.39 6.11 -0.41
N ILE A 188 -3.33 7.06 -1.35
CA ILE A 188 -2.51 8.29 -1.20
C ILE A 188 -2.94 9.06 0.05
N LEU A 189 -4.25 9.31 0.22
CA LEU A 189 -4.73 10.07 1.37
C LEU A 189 -4.45 9.35 2.68
N TRP A 190 -4.76 8.05 2.75
CA TRP A 190 -4.51 7.24 3.95
C TRP A 190 -3.03 7.21 4.32
N THR A 191 -2.12 6.91 3.38
CA THR A 191 -0.68 6.86 3.62
C THR A 191 -0.14 8.24 4.00
N GLY A 192 -0.56 9.31 3.31
CA GLY A 192 -0.15 10.68 3.64
C GLY A 192 -0.53 11.07 5.06
N LEU A 193 -1.76 10.77 5.47
CA LEU A 193 -2.23 11.04 6.83
C LEU A 193 -1.52 10.16 7.87
N MET A 194 -1.24 8.90 7.58
CA MET A 194 -0.50 8.01 8.47
C MET A 194 0.94 8.50 8.72
N LEU A 195 1.60 9.05 7.71
CA LEU A 195 2.95 9.62 7.84
C LEU A 195 2.95 10.99 8.50
N ALA A 196 2.04 11.89 8.10
CA ALA A 196 2.00 13.27 8.63
C ALA A 196 1.38 13.38 10.03
N LEU A 197 0.40 12.51 10.33
CA LEU A 197 -0.35 12.50 11.58
C LEU A 197 -0.41 11.08 12.18
N PRO A 198 0.74 10.52 12.59
CA PRO A 198 0.82 9.15 13.07
C PRO A 198 -0.08 8.92 14.29
N PRO A 199 -0.57 7.69 14.51
CA PRO A 199 -1.27 7.34 15.74
C PRO A 199 -0.34 7.53 16.95
N GLY A 200 -0.91 7.76 18.14
CA GLY A 200 -0.21 8.22 19.34
C GLY A 200 1.05 7.44 19.75
N SER A 201 1.09 6.13 19.49
CA SER A 201 2.28 5.30 19.72
C SER A 201 3.42 5.56 18.72
N GLY A 202 3.14 6.13 17.55
CA GLY A 202 4.15 6.49 16.55
C GLY A 202 4.71 7.91 16.73
N ARG A 203 4.00 8.81 17.42
CA ARG A 203 4.48 10.19 17.64
C ARG A 203 5.74 10.25 18.49
N GLY A 204 5.78 9.50 19.60
CA GLY A 204 6.96 9.42 20.46
C GLY A 204 8.21 8.95 19.71
N ALA A 205 8.06 7.94 18.86
CA ALA A 205 9.17 7.38 18.08
C ALA A 205 9.75 8.39 17.06
N ILE A 206 8.88 9.21 16.44
CA ILE A 206 9.33 10.25 15.49
C ILE A 206 10.05 11.40 16.21
N GLU A 207 9.54 11.82 17.37
CA GLU A 207 10.13 12.90 18.16
C GLU A 207 11.50 12.49 18.71
N GLU A 208 11.66 11.25 19.17
CA GLU A 208 12.95 10.71 19.64
C GLU A 208 13.94 10.48 18.50
N GLY A 209 13.49 10.06 17.32
CA GLY A 209 14.33 9.90 16.11
C GLY A 209 14.85 11.22 15.56
N ALA A 210 14.05 12.29 15.61
CA ALA A 210 14.41 13.62 15.15
C ALA A 210 15.39 14.34 16.11
N ALA A 211 15.56 13.87 17.34
CA ALA A 211 16.45 14.42 18.36
C ALA A 211 17.84 13.75 18.39
N ARG A 212 18.08 12.74 17.56
CA ARG A 212 19.36 12.02 17.38
C ARG A 212 20.08 12.48 16.12
#